data_32e31d542a58a30736a289a66716b969
#
_entry.id   32e31d542a58a30736a289a66716b969
#
_cell.length_a   1.000
_cell.length_b   1.000
_cell.length_c   1.000
_cell.angle_alpha   90.00
_cell.angle_beta   90.00
_cell.angle_gamma   90.00
#
_symmetry.space_group_name_H-M   'P 1'
#
loop_
_entity.id
_entity.type
_entity.pdbx_description
1 polymer ?
#
loop_
_entity_poly.entity_id
_entity_poly.type
_entity_poly.pdbx_seq_one_letter_code
_entity_poly.pdbx_strand_id
1 'polypeptide(L)'
;MAQGPGELLGGEHADALTITDLYDEVQGALERAFPRRRTLWVRGEIQHVSDQRAGQGHCYIDLVDPESARDRQAPVLKVKCWQSTWGPLRATLADEGIELQPGMVVVLRGTLDFYRPKAEIGFILQELDVTALLGRLAAARAALIRALEAEGLLTRNRALAVPEVPLRIGLVASPGTEGYRDFVGQLAVSGFAFSVQVAPATVQGAAAPSAISAALRRLFAHGPSGLDLIVVVRGGGSKADLAAFDAEPVARAVAGSPVPVWTGIGHTGDESVADVVANRACITPTECGRELVQRVQTWWESSVSAPAALLARRSAETLASSRREHDAARARLCAMARHLLDRQREHVIRCGATIGRSAPRLVDEAWSSIVRRGARVAPLAEARVEHSQDRLVAWRRLLAAYDVERQLERGYTLTLDEHGHVVRHAHEVGPGRRLVTRFADGYVGSVADGTGGTGGTDVARRDAEARARGNERVEA
;
A
#
# COMPACT_ATOMS: atom_id res chain seq x y z
N MET A 1 49.66 -59.00 -1.01
CA MET A 1 48.39 -59.52 -0.52
C MET A 1 47.95 -58.55 0.57
N ALA A 2 47.10 -57.59 0.23
CA ALA A 2 46.51 -56.68 1.19
C ALA A 2 45.08 -57.19 1.43
N GLN A 3 44.79 -57.61 2.65
CA GLN A 3 43.48 -58.02 3.09
C GLN A 3 42.62 -56.76 3.19
N GLY A 4 41.42 -56.81 2.59
CA GLY A 4 40.44 -55.72 2.64
C GLY A 4 39.84 -55.57 4.06
N PRO A 5 39.30 -54.41 4.42
CA PRO A 5 38.73 -54.15 5.72
C PRO A 5 37.26 -54.65 5.83
N GLY A 6 37.09 -55.99 5.68
CA GLY A 6 35.76 -56.59 5.63
C GLY A 6 35.46 -57.64 6.73
N GLU A 7 36.36 -57.84 7.71
CA GLU A 7 36.24 -59.01 8.61
C GLU A 7 36.26 -58.64 10.12
N LEU A 8 35.55 -57.63 10.55
CA LEU A 8 35.44 -57.28 11.98
C LEU A 8 34.01 -57.03 12.48
N LEU A 9 32.98 -57.51 11.80
CA LEU A 9 31.64 -57.49 12.33
C LEU A 9 31.14 -58.92 12.50
N GLY A 10 31.32 -59.48 13.73
CA GLY A 10 30.87 -60.81 14.07
C GLY A 10 29.34 -60.90 14.09
N GLY A 11 28.86 -61.85 13.44
CA GLY A 11 27.73 -62.79 13.67
C GLY A 11 26.30 -62.33 13.84
N GLU A 12 25.99 -61.11 14.34
CA GLU A 12 24.61 -60.72 14.64
C GLU A 12 24.00 -59.67 13.71
N HIS A 13 24.80 -59.07 12.83
CA HIS A 13 24.33 -58.00 11.93
C HIS A 13 24.83 -58.21 10.49
N ALA A 14 24.79 -59.45 9.99
CA ALA A 14 25.25 -59.75 8.62
C ALA A 14 24.36 -59.04 7.54
N ASP A 15 23.19 -58.56 7.89
CA ASP A 15 22.27 -57.84 7.03
C ASP A 15 22.34 -56.29 7.26
N ALA A 16 23.36 -55.81 7.96
CA ALA A 16 23.49 -54.35 8.20
C ALA A 16 23.83 -53.63 6.88
N LEU A 17 22.94 -52.74 6.46
CA LEU A 17 23.15 -51.89 5.31
C LEU A 17 24.23 -50.85 5.61
N THR A 18 25.10 -50.57 4.65
CA THR A 18 25.94 -49.40 4.73
C THR A 18 25.09 -48.12 4.58
N ILE A 19 25.63 -46.99 5.04
CA ILE A 19 24.91 -45.68 4.86
C ILE A 19 24.68 -45.43 3.36
N THR A 20 25.58 -45.87 2.49
CA THR A 20 25.45 -45.76 1.04
C THR A 20 24.29 -46.60 0.54
N ASP A 21 24.21 -47.88 0.96
CA ASP A 21 23.13 -48.79 0.56
C ASP A 21 21.75 -48.30 1.04
N LEU A 22 21.71 -47.84 2.28
CA LEU A 22 20.50 -47.21 2.83
C LEU A 22 20.03 -46.03 1.99
N TYR A 23 20.95 -45.15 1.59
CA TYR A 23 20.64 -43.98 0.75
C TYR A 23 20.27 -44.41 -0.68
N ASP A 24 20.83 -45.49 -1.20
CA ASP A 24 20.45 -46.07 -2.48
C ASP A 24 19.06 -46.63 -2.43
N GLU A 25 18.68 -47.31 -1.34
CA GLU A 25 17.30 -47.79 -1.13
C GLU A 25 16.29 -46.63 -1.04
N VAL A 26 16.61 -45.60 -0.24
CA VAL A 26 15.77 -44.38 -0.11
C VAL A 26 15.62 -43.71 -1.46
N GLN A 27 16.72 -43.50 -2.18
CA GLN A 27 16.66 -42.91 -3.51
C GLN A 27 15.84 -43.75 -4.47
N GLY A 28 16.04 -45.10 -4.49
CA GLY A 28 15.29 -46.02 -5.33
C GLY A 28 13.79 -46.03 -4.98
N ALA A 29 13.43 -45.95 -3.69
CA ALA A 29 12.05 -45.83 -3.26
C ALA A 29 11.41 -44.52 -3.72
N LEU A 30 12.14 -43.42 -3.58
CA LEU A 30 11.72 -42.10 -4.07
C LEU A 30 11.61 -42.07 -5.60
N GLU A 31 12.53 -42.64 -6.34
CA GLU A 31 12.49 -42.69 -7.81
C GLU A 31 11.37 -43.61 -8.34
N ARG A 32 10.98 -44.62 -7.60
CA ARG A 32 9.80 -45.46 -7.92
C ARG A 32 8.52 -44.68 -7.67
N ALA A 33 8.41 -43.96 -6.56
CA ALA A 33 7.22 -43.18 -6.20
C ALA A 33 7.11 -41.90 -7.03
N PHE A 34 8.26 -41.25 -7.29
CA PHE A 34 8.37 -40.01 -8.02
C PHE A 34 9.46 -40.08 -9.11
N PRO A 35 9.20 -40.78 -10.21
CA PRO A 35 10.15 -40.89 -11.30
C PRO A 35 10.56 -39.51 -11.81
N ARG A 36 11.81 -39.32 -12.16
CA ARG A 36 12.36 -38.02 -12.67
C ARG A 36 11.60 -37.44 -13.86
N ARG A 37 10.85 -38.28 -14.58
CA ARG A 37 9.95 -37.85 -15.67
C ARG A 37 8.59 -37.34 -15.16
N ARG A 38 8.23 -37.63 -13.91
CA ARG A 38 6.97 -37.18 -13.30
C ARG A 38 7.16 -35.80 -12.73
N THR A 39 6.61 -34.79 -13.39
CA THR A 39 6.53 -33.44 -12.88
C THR A 39 5.36 -33.30 -11.91
N LEU A 40 5.56 -32.55 -10.86
CA LEU A 40 4.56 -32.27 -9.84
C LEU A 40 4.29 -30.78 -9.81
N TRP A 41 3.06 -30.41 -9.61
CA TRP A 41 2.69 -29.06 -9.23
C TRP A 41 2.64 -28.96 -7.71
N VAL A 42 3.39 -28.02 -7.15
CA VAL A 42 3.44 -27.76 -5.71
C VAL A 42 3.03 -26.31 -5.46
N ARG A 43 2.14 -26.14 -4.49
CA ARG A 43 1.76 -24.83 -3.99
C ARG A 43 2.44 -24.62 -2.64
N GLY A 44 3.07 -23.45 -2.45
CA GLY A 44 3.70 -23.10 -1.19
C GLY A 44 3.83 -21.59 -1.03
N GLU A 45 4.03 -21.16 0.21
CA GLU A 45 4.39 -19.81 0.56
C GLU A 45 5.91 -19.68 0.63
N ILE A 46 6.45 -18.66 0.04
CA ILE A 46 7.86 -18.36 0.04
C ILE A 46 8.26 -17.86 1.44
N GLN A 47 9.17 -18.56 2.10
CA GLN A 47 9.83 -18.06 3.32
C GLN A 47 11.11 -17.30 3.01
N HIS A 48 11.87 -17.81 2.06
CA HIS A 48 13.16 -17.22 1.68
C HIS A 48 13.39 -17.36 0.19
N VAL A 49 13.97 -16.32 -0.41
CA VAL A 49 14.46 -16.33 -1.80
C VAL A 49 15.89 -15.85 -1.79
N SER A 50 16.76 -16.61 -2.43
CA SER A 50 18.15 -16.24 -2.64
C SER A 50 18.46 -16.28 -4.12
N ASP A 51 18.55 -15.11 -4.74
CA ASP A 51 18.98 -14.94 -6.12
C ASP A 51 20.48 -14.66 -6.15
N GLN A 52 21.27 -15.70 -6.39
CA GLN A 52 22.73 -15.58 -6.43
C GLN A 52 23.15 -14.77 -7.66
N ARG A 53 24.00 -13.77 -7.42
CA ARG A 53 24.60 -12.90 -8.45
C ARG A 53 23.58 -12.13 -9.29
N ALA A 54 22.48 -11.70 -8.67
CA ALA A 54 21.46 -10.87 -9.33
C ALA A 54 21.02 -11.43 -10.71
N GLY A 55 20.69 -12.73 -10.76
CA GLY A 55 20.18 -13.40 -11.96
C GLY A 55 21.26 -14.08 -12.84
N GLN A 56 22.52 -13.95 -12.50
CA GLN A 56 23.61 -14.68 -13.18
C GLN A 56 23.96 -16.05 -12.54
N GLY A 57 23.21 -16.45 -11.52
CA GLY A 57 23.37 -17.68 -10.79
C GLY A 57 22.10 -18.50 -10.70
N HIS A 58 22.11 -19.47 -9.79
CA HIS A 58 20.95 -20.26 -9.45
C HIS A 58 20.08 -19.50 -8.44
N CYS A 59 18.76 -19.71 -8.48
CA CYS A 59 17.86 -19.21 -7.46
C CYS A 59 17.47 -20.37 -6.52
N TYR A 60 17.44 -20.08 -5.22
CA TYR A 60 16.99 -20.99 -4.18
C TYR A 60 15.79 -20.37 -3.49
N ILE A 61 14.73 -21.17 -3.35
CA ILE A 61 13.48 -20.74 -2.74
C ILE A 61 13.12 -21.75 -1.66
N ASP A 62 12.89 -21.28 -0.45
CA ASP A 62 12.36 -22.10 0.62
C ASP A 62 10.84 -21.90 0.67
N LEU A 63 10.10 -23.01 0.50
CA LEU A 63 8.64 -23.02 0.52
C LEU A 63 8.15 -23.73 1.76
N VAL A 64 7.07 -23.21 2.31
CA VAL A 64 6.28 -23.85 3.35
C VAL A 64 4.83 -23.95 2.93
N ASP A 65 4.09 -24.78 3.61
CA ASP A 65 2.64 -24.78 3.45
C ASP A 65 2.09 -23.44 3.94
N PRO A 66 1.28 -22.70 3.13
CA PRO A 66 0.71 -21.42 3.51
C PRO A 66 -0.06 -21.45 4.83
N GLU A 67 -0.59 -22.61 5.19
CA GLU A 67 -1.38 -22.80 6.41
C GLU A 67 -0.51 -22.97 7.66
N SER A 68 0.73 -23.43 7.48
CA SER A 68 1.73 -23.60 8.54
C SER A 68 2.88 -22.60 8.48
N ALA A 69 2.80 -21.57 7.65
CA ALA A 69 3.88 -20.60 7.44
C ALA A 69 4.34 -19.87 8.72
N ARG A 70 3.50 -19.81 9.74
CA ARG A 70 3.83 -19.24 11.06
C ARG A 70 4.41 -20.24 12.05
N ASP A 71 4.34 -21.53 11.77
CA ASP A 71 4.91 -22.58 12.60
C ASP A 71 6.42 -22.71 12.31
N ARG A 72 7.24 -22.54 13.35
CA ARG A 72 8.70 -22.72 13.25
C ARG A 72 9.13 -24.17 12.95
N GLN A 73 8.25 -25.12 13.17
CA GLN A 73 8.48 -26.54 12.91
C GLN A 73 7.83 -27.02 11.60
N ALA A 74 7.24 -26.09 10.81
CA ALA A 74 6.66 -26.44 9.52
C ALA A 74 7.72 -27.05 8.59
N PRO A 75 7.38 -28.11 7.86
CA PRO A 75 8.28 -28.68 6.88
C PRO A 75 8.58 -27.67 5.77
N VAL A 76 9.85 -27.49 5.50
CA VAL A 76 10.36 -26.58 4.45
C VAL A 76 10.74 -27.39 3.23
N LEU A 77 10.14 -27.05 2.08
CA LEU A 77 10.55 -27.61 0.80
C LEU A 77 11.61 -26.70 0.16
N LYS A 78 12.81 -27.21 0.01
CA LYS A 78 13.90 -26.49 -0.68
C LYS A 78 13.78 -26.64 -2.19
N VAL A 79 13.52 -25.54 -2.85
CA VAL A 79 13.39 -25.46 -4.30
C VAL A 79 14.66 -24.88 -4.90
N LYS A 80 15.20 -25.58 -5.87
CA LYS A 80 16.36 -25.14 -6.67
C LYS A 80 15.90 -24.76 -8.06
N CYS A 81 16.23 -23.58 -8.50
CA CYS A 81 16.02 -23.14 -9.87
C CYS A 81 17.37 -22.93 -10.54
N TRP A 82 17.64 -23.72 -11.55
CA TRP A 82 18.88 -23.62 -12.31
C TRP A 82 18.92 -22.33 -13.14
N GLN A 83 20.09 -21.79 -13.38
CA GLN A 83 20.27 -20.55 -14.15
C GLN A 83 19.55 -20.56 -15.50
N SER A 84 19.56 -21.69 -16.20
CA SER A 84 18.88 -21.85 -17.50
C SER A 84 17.36 -21.66 -17.43
N THR A 85 16.75 -21.99 -16.30
CA THR A 85 15.33 -21.80 -16.04
C THR A 85 15.08 -20.45 -15.36
N TRP A 86 15.97 -20.05 -14.44
CA TRP A 86 15.81 -18.81 -13.68
C TRP A 86 15.95 -17.56 -14.52
N GLY A 87 16.90 -17.52 -15.44
CA GLY A 87 17.13 -16.33 -16.28
C GLY A 87 15.88 -15.89 -17.06
N PRO A 88 15.30 -16.77 -17.90
CA PRO A 88 14.05 -16.48 -18.61
C PRO A 88 12.87 -16.18 -17.68
N LEU A 89 12.71 -16.96 -16.61
CA LEU A 89 11.64 -16.77 -15.65
C LEU A 89 11.73 -15.40 -14.96
N ARG A 90 12.93 -15.01 -14.55
CA ARG A 90 13.17 -13.70 -13.94
C ARG A 90 12.86 -12.55 -14.91
N ALA A 91 13.21 -12.70 -16.17
CA ALA A 91 12.87 -11.70 -17.20
C ALA A 91 11.35 -11.56 -17.32
N THR A 92 10.63 -12.67 -17.45
CA THR A 92 9.15 -12.66 -17.48
C THR A 92 8.54 -12.03 -16.24
N LEU A 93 9.04 -12.36 -15.06
CA LEU A 93 8.56 -11.76 -13.81
C LEU A 93 8.84 -10.25 -13.77
N ALA A 94 10.01 -9.82 -14.24
CA ALA A 94 10.38 -8.40 -14.28
C ALA A 94 9.52 -7.62 -15.28
N ASP A 95 9.19 -8.19 -16.43
CA ASP A 95 8.29 -7.58 -17.43
C ASP A 95 6.87 -7.38 -16.86
N GLU A 96 6.39 -8.35 -16.05
CA GLU A 96 5.12 -8.25 -15.34
C GLU A 96 5.21 -7.41 -14.05
N GLY A 97 6.39 -6.94 -13.71
CA GLY A 97 6.59 -6.14 -12.48
C GLY A 97 6.53 -6.95 -11.20
N ILE A 98 6.84 -8.23 -11.24
CA ILE A 98 6.81 -9.12 -10.08
C ILE A 98 8.24 -9.38 -9.61
N GLU A 99 8.48 -9.22 -8.32
CA GLU A 99 9.65 -9.72 -7.62
C GLU A 99 9.19 -10.76 -6.60
N LEU A 100 9.79 -11.94 -6.64
CA LEU A 100 9.47 -12.99 -5.66
C LEU A 100 9.95 -12.55 -4.28
N GLN A 101 9.03 -12.52 -3.31
CA GLN A 101 9.31 -12.06 -1.96
C GLN A 101 8.75 -13.05 -0.94
N PRO A 102 9.33 -13.09 0.27
CA PRO A 102 8.77 -13.84 1.39
C PRO A 102 7.31 -13.46 1.64
N GLY A 103 6.45 -14.45 1.93
CA GLY A 103 5.03 -14.28 2.12
C GLY A 103 4.18 -14.47 0.84
N MET A 104 4.79 -14.55 -0.34
CA MET A 104 4.06 -14.83 -1.57
C MET A 104 3.73 -16.32 -1.69
N VAL A 105 2.48 -16.61 -2.03
CA VAL A 105 2.06 -17.97 -2.36
C VAL A 105 2.25 -18.20 -3.85
N VAL A 106 3.04 -19.20 -4.20
CA VAL A 106 3.39 -19.57 -5.57
C VAL A 106 2.91 -20.99 -5.90
N VAL A 107 2.76 -21.25 -7.20
CA VAL A 107 2.52 -22.59 -7.74
C VAL A 107 3.66 -22.91 -8.68
N LEU A 108 4.39 -23.94 -8.34
CA LEU A 108 5.60 -24.34 -9.02
C LEU A 108 5.43 -25.73 -9.62
N ARG A 109 5.94 -25.93 -10.83
CA ARG A 109 6.06 -27.24 -11.45
C ARG A 109 7.53 -27.66 -11.46
N GLY A 110 7.77 -28.89 -11.08
CA GLY A 110 9.13 -29.41 -11.07
C GLY A 110 9.17 -30.89 -10.71
N THR A 111 10.35 -31.35 -10.36
CA THR A 111 10.63 -32.73 -10.00
C THR A 111 11.28 -32.81 -8.63
N LEU A 112 11.00 -33.88 -7.91
CA LEU A 112 11.72 -34.17 -6.67
C LEU A 112 13.15 -34.62 -6.98
N ASP A 113 14.07 -34.18 -6.14
CA ASP A 113 15.48 -34.54 -6.18
C ASP A 113 15.93 -34.94 -4.78
N PHE A 114 16.70 -36.03 -4.70
CA PHE A 114 17.31 -36.47 -3.45
C PHE A 114 18.79 -36.16 -3.47
N TYR A 115 19.19 -35.16 -2.69
CA TYR A 115 20.58 -34.75 -2.58
C TYR A 115 21.32 -35.62 -1.54
N ARG A 116 21.92 -36.71 -2.01
CA ARG A 116 22.62 -37.72 -1.19
C ARG A 116 23.56 -37.15 -0.14
N PRO A 117 24.46 -36.18 -0.48
CA PRO A 117 25.45 -35.71 0.49
C PRO A 117 24.88 -35.14 1.79
N LYS A 118 23.65 -34.68 1.77
CA LYS A 118 22.95 -34.14 2.94
C LYS A 118 21.69 -34.93 3.33
N ALA A 119 21.41 -36.05 2.62
CA ALA A 119 20.14 -36.79 2.77
C ALA A 119 18.89 -35.90 2.68
N GLU A 120 18.92 -34.90 1.80
CA GLU A 120 17.93 -33.85 1.73
C GLU A 120 17.04 -34.02 0.49
N ILE A 121 15.72 -33.96 0.69
CA ILE A 121 14.77 -33.93 -0.40
C ILE A 121 14.65 -32.49 -0.86
N GLY A 122 14.93 -32.25 -2.13
CA GLY A 122 14.77 -30.95 -2.80
C GLY A 122 13.73 -31.02 -3.91
N PHE A 123 13.41 -29.89 -4.45
CA PHE A 123 12.53 -29.74 -5.61
C PHE A 123 13.25 -28.93 -6.69
N ILE A 124 13.37 -29.49 -7.88
CA ILE A 124 13.98 -28.81 -9.02
C ILE A 124 12.88 -28.10 -9.79
N LEU A 125 12.89 -26.78 -9.76
CA LEU A 125 11.95 -25.93 -10.47
C LEU A 125 12.14 -26.03 -11.98
N GLN A 126 11.06 -26.27 -12.70
CA GLN A 126 11.02 -26.25 -14.16
C GLN A 126 10.13 -25.09 -14.66
N GLU A 127 9.05 -24.78 -13.95
CA GLU A 127 8.09 -23.77 -14.35
C GLU A 127 7.44 -23.15 -13.12
N LEU A 128 7.17 -21.86 -13.19
CA LEU A 128 6.32 -21.11 -12.27
C LEU A 128 5.04 -20.73 -13.00
N ASP A 129 3.90 -20.98 -12.41
CA ASP A 129 2.63 -20.50 -12.94
C ASP A 129 2.47 -19.01 -12.67
N VAL A 130 3.03 -18.19 -13.58
CA VAL A 130 2.97 -16.72 -13.51
C VAL A 130 1.51 -16.25 -13.66
N THR A 131 0.70 -16.91 -14.49
CA THR A 131 -0.71 -16.56 -14.69
C THR A 131 -1.52 -16.75 -13.42
N ALA A 132 -1.34 -17.90 -12.75
CA ALA A 132 -1.99 -18.13 -11.47
C ALA A 132 -1.48 -17.17 -10.38
N LEU A 133 -0.23 -16.77 -10.42
CA LEU A 133 0.34 -15.77 -9.50
C LEU A 133 -0.29 -14.40 -9.72
N LEU A 134 -0.32 -13.91 -10.96
CA LEU A 134 -0.99 -12.65 -11.35
C LEU A 134 -2.48 -12.66 -10.98
N GLY A 135 -3.17 -13.75 -11.30
CA GLY A 135 -4.59 -13.91 -10.96
C GLY A 135 -4.83 -13.84 -9.44
N ARG A 136 -3.94 -14.40 -8.63
CA ARG A 136 -4.04 -14.30 -7.16
C ARG A 136 -3.74 -12.90 -6.65
N LEU A 137 -2.71 -12.25 -7.18
CA LEU A 137 -2.38 -10.87 -6.81
C LEU A 137 -3.56 -9.94 -7.15
N ALA A 138 -4.13 -10.10 -8.35
CA ALA A 138 -5.31 -9.34 -8.75
C ALA A 138 -6.55 -9.66 -7.87
N ALA A 139 -6.78 -10.93 -7.55
CA ALA A 139 -7.87 -11.33 -6.67
C ALA A 139 -7.68 -10.82 -5.23
N ALA A 140 -6.46 -10.88 -4.71
CA ALA A 140 -6.12 -10.33 -3.39
C ALA A 140 -6.31 -8.81 -3.35
N ARG A 141 -5.84 -8.10 -4.39
CA ARG A 141 -6.05 -6.65 -4.55
C ARG A 141 -7.54 -6.32 -4.61
N ALA A 142 -8.32 -7.05 -5.40
CA ALA A 142 -9.76 -6.83 -5.50
C ALA A 142 -10.50 -7.16 -4.19
N ALA A 143 -10.06 -8.20 -3.47
CA ALA A 143 -10.59 -8.55 -2.16
C ALA A 143 -10.27 -7.46 -1.12
N LEU A 144 -9.06 -6.93 -1.13
CA LEU A 144 -8.65 -5.83 -0.27
C LEU A 144 -9.51 -4.58 -0.55
N ILE A 145 -9.66 -4.18 -1.81
CA ILE A 145 -10.48 -3.03 -2.18
C ILE A 145 -11.92 -3.21 -1.70
N ARG A 146 -12.53 -4.38 -1.92
CA ARG A 146 -13.88 -4.68 -1.43
C ARG A 146 -14.00 -4.63 0.11
N ALA A 147 -13.00 -5.17 0.81
CA ALA A 147 -12.96 -5.08 2.26
C ALA A 147 -12.90 -3.63 2.73
N LEU A 148 -12.04 -2.84 2.11
CA LEU A 148 -11.87 -1.44 2.37
C LEU A 148 -13.17 -0.64 2.07
N GLU A 149 -13.89 -0.99 1.03
CA GLU A 149 -15.18 -0.39 0.64
C GLU A 149 -16.28 -0.73 1.66
N ALA A 150 -16.41 -2.00 2.01
CA ALA A 150 -17.39 -2.46 3.01
C ALA A 150 -17.18 -1.78 4.37
N GLU A 151 -15.96 -1.39 4.67
CA GLU A 151 -15.58 -0.66 5.87
C GLU A 151 -15.75 0.87 5.76
N GLY A 152 -16.14 1.38 4.60
CA GLY A 152 -16.25 2.81 4.33
C GLY A 152 -14.93 3.56 4.26
N LEU A 153 -13.84 2.85 4.02
CA LEU A 153 -12.48 3.36 4.09
C LEU A 153 -11.93 3.87 2.76
N LEU A 154 -12.51 3.45 1.63
CA LEU A 154 -12.09 3.94 0.32
C LEU A 154 -12.27 5.47 0.18
N THR A 155 -13.31 6.00 0.77
CA THR A 155 -13.65 7.42 0.62
C THR A 155 -13.19 8.29 1.77
N ARG A 156 -12.75 7.69 2.86
CA ARG A 156 -12.48 8.37 4.10
C ARG A 156 -11.37 9.41 4.05
N ASN A 157 -10.19 9.05 3.56
CA ASN A 157 -9.11 10.00 3.40
C ASN A 157 -9.43 10.98 2.27
N ARG A 158 -10.09 10.50 1.21
CA ARG A 158 -10.53 11.31 0.08
C ARG A 158 -11.52 12.41 0.49
N ALA A 159 -12.39 12.14 1.47
CA ALA A 159 -13.34 13.12 2.00
C ALA A 159 -12.70 14.20 2.89
N LEU A 160 -11.44 14.01 3.26
CA LEU A 160 -10.71 14.97 4.06
C LEU A 160 -10.43 16.27 3.27
N ALA A 161 -10.87 17.48 3.74
CA ALA A 161 -10.52 18.73 3.08
C ALA A 161 -9.04 19.05 3.28
N VAL A 162 -8.31 19.21 2.20
CA VAL A 162 -6.97 19.78 2.24
C VAL A 162 -7.11 21.25 2.61
N PRO A 163 -6.38 21.75 3.62
CA PRO A 163 -6.38 23.17 3.94
C PRO A 163 -6.10 24.04 2.72
N GLU A 164 -6.61 25.26 2.74
CA GLU A 164 -6.34 26.20 1.64
C GLU A 164 -4.85 26.52 1.53
N VAL A 165 -4.16 26.56 2.66
CA VAL A 165 -2.73 26.89 2.76
C VAL A 165 -2.01 25.79 3.54
N PRO A 166 -1.73 24.64 2.92
CA PRO A 166 -1.05 23.52 3.57
C PRO A 166 0.46 23.77 3.60
N LEU A 167 0.96 24.41 4.63
CA LEU A 167 2.40 24.72 4.78
C LEU A 167 3.16 23.69 5.59
N ARG A 168 2.50 22.90 6.44
CA ARG A 168 3.11 21.89 7.31
C ARG A 168 2.92 20.51 6.71
N ILE A 169 3.95 20.01 6.07
CA ILE A 169 3.91 18.79 5.28
C ILE A 169 4.64 17.66 6.00
N GLY A 170 3.96 16.54 6.21
CA GLY A 170 4.61 15.27 6.54
C GLY A 170 5.06 14.58 5.25
N LEU A 171 6.31 14.18 5.17
CA LEU A 171 6.85 13.52 3.99
C LEU A 171 7.33 12.11 4.33
N VAL A 172 6.70 11.10 3.73
CA VAL A 172 7.17 9.71 3.75
C VAL A 172 7.95 9.44 2.47
N ALA A 173 9.24 9.26 2.61
CA ALA A 173 10.16 9.07 1.48
C ALA A 173 11.44 8.36 1.94
N SER A 174 12.20 7.86 0.99
CA SER A 174 13.59 7.45 1.22
C SER A 174 14.50 8.66 0.96
N PRO A 175 15.19 9.21 1.99
CA PRO A 175 16.06 10.36 1.83
C PRO A 175 17.18 10.08 0.81
N GLY A 176 17.50 11.09 -0.02
CA GLY A 176 18.54 10.98 -1.03
C GLY A 176 18.10 10.36 -2.36
N THR A 177 16.86 9.84 -2.46
CA THR A 177 16.29 9.37 -3.73
C THR A 177 15.88 10.54 -4.62
N GLU A 178 15.71 10.24 -5.91
CA GLU A 178 15.25 11.22 -6.90
C GLU A 178 13.89 11.81 -6.51
N GLY A 179 12.90 10.95 -6.20
CA GLY A 179 11.55 11.42 -5.82
C GLY A 179 11.54 12.30 -4.58
N TYR A 180 12.40 12.03 -3.61
CA TYR A 180 12.59 12.94 -2.46
C TYR A 180 13.12 14.31 -2.89
N ARG A 181 14.17 14.32 -3.73
CA ARG A 181 14.79 15.57 -4.20
C ARG A 181 13.84 16.37 -5.07
N ASP A 182 13.10 15.71 -5.95
CA ASP A 182 12.14 16.35 -6.83
C ASP A 182 11.03 17.05 -6.05
N PHE A 183 10.43 16.33 -5.10
CA PHE A 183 9.36 16.90 -4.28
C PHE A 183 9.85 18.10 -3.46
N VAL A 184 10.93 17.91 -2.69
CA VAL A 184 11.48 18.97 -1.84
C VAL A 184 11.99 20.14 -2.68
N GLY A 185 12.60 19.86 -3.84
CA GLY A 185 13.06 20.88 -4.77
C GLY A 185 11.95 21.79 -5.28
N GLN A 186 10.77 21.21 -5.62
CA GLN A 186 9.60 22.00 -6.03
C GLN A 186 9.14 22.95 -4.92
N LEU A 187 9.12 22.48 -3.67
CA LEU A 187 8.74 23.33 -2.53
C LEU A 187 9.76 24.42 -2.27
N ALA A 188 11.06 24.09 -2.32
CA ALA A 188 12.14 25.03 -2.04
C ALA A 188 12.20 26.18 -3.06
N VAL A 189 11.97 25.89 -4.34
CA VAL A 189 11.99 26.90 -5.42
C VAL A 189 10.77 27.83 -5.36
N SER A 190 9.69 27.42 -4.70
CA SER A 190 8.44 28.20 -4.67
C SER A 190 8.50 29.52 -3.93
N GLY A 191 9.46 29.69 -3.02
CA GLY A 191 9.57 30.84 -2.14
C GLY A 191 8.57 30.90 -0.99
N PHE A 192 7.64 29.92 -0.86
CA PHE A 192 6.75 29.82 0.28
C PHE A 192 7.41 29.11 1.45
N ALA A 193 6.97 29.42 2.67
CA ALA A 193 7.54 28.91 3.91
C ALA A 193 6.99 27.51 4.25
N PHE A 194 7.18 26.53 3.35
CA PHE A 194 6.83 25.13 3.64
C PHE A 194 7.73 24.56 4.75
N SER A 195 7.11 23.96 5.73
CA SER A 195 7.77 23.17 6.77
C SER A 195 7.57 21.67 6.45
N VAL A 196 8.66 20.95 6.19
CA VAL A 196 8.60 19.55 5.80
C VAL A 196 9.16 18.67 6.93
N GLN A 197 8.30 17.89 7.55
CA GLN A 197 8.69 16.87 8.51
C GLN A 197 8.90 15.53 7.80
N VAL A 198 10.14 15.12 7.64
CA VAL A 198 10.47 13.86 6.95
C VAL A 198 10.37 12.70 7.90
N ALA A 199 9.56 11.70 7.53
CA ALA A 199 9.55 10.38 8.13
C ALA A 199 10.27 9.40 7.17
N PRO A 200 11.56 9.12 7.40
CA PRO A 200 12.32 8.29 6.50
C PRO A 200 11.76 6.87 6.49
N ALA A 201 11.55 6.35 5.27
CA ALA A 201 11.09 4.99 5.04
C ALA A 201 11.74 4.42 3.79
N THR A 202 12.07 3.14 3.85
CA THR A 202 12.38 2.37 2.64
C THR A 202 11.09 2.20 1.85
N VAL A 203 11.08 2.64 0.60
CA VAL A 203 9.88 2.63 -0.27
C VAL A 203 9.93 1.55 -1.35
N GLN A 204 10.93 0.66 -1.30
CA GLN A 204 11.18 -0.42 -2.25
C GLN A 204 11.56 -1.70 -1.51
N GLY A 205 11.25 -2.87 -2.10
CA GLY A 205 11.59 -4.18 -1.57
C GLY A 205 10.64 -4.68 -0.47
N ALA A 206 10.91 -5.88 0.04
CA ALA A 206 10.03 -6.62 0.96
C ALA A 206 9.73 -5.89 2.28
N ALA A 207 10.64 -5.06 2.77
CA ALA A 207 10.47 -4.30 3.99
C ALA A 207 9.63 -3.01 3.82
N ALA A 208 9.37 -2.58 2.56
CA ALA A 208 8.72 -1.32 2.28
C ALA A 208 7.32 -1.19 2.89
N PRO A 209 6.41 -2.19 2.83
CA PRO A 209 5.09 -2.06 3.41
C PRO A 209 5.10 -1.75 4.91
N SER A 210 5.95 -2.43 5.65
CA SER A 210 6.09 -2.21 7.10
C SER A 210 6.75 -0.86 7.41
N ALA A 211 7.78 -0.49 6.64
CA ALA A 211 8.48 0.78 6.82
C ALA A 211 7.58 1.99 6.53
N ILE A 212 6.84 1.98 5.41
CA ILE A 212 5.90 3.03 5.02
C ILE A 212 4.78 3.18 6.06
N SER A 213 4.15 2.06 6.44
CA SER A 213 3.07 2.10 7.43
C SER A 213 3.55 2.56 8.81
N ALA A 214 4.79 2.21 9.21
CA ALA A 214 5.40 2.71 10.43
C ALA A 214 5.75 4.20 10.35
N ALA A 215 6.24 4.68 9.20
CA ALA A 215 6.53 6.09 8.96
C ALA A 215 5.27 6.93 9.02
N LEU A 216 4.18 6.49 8.39
CA LEU A 216 2.87 7.12 8.50
C LEU A 216 2.42 7.21 9.95
N ARG A 217 2.48 6.09 10.70
CA ARG A 217 2.11 6.08 12.13
C ARG A 217 2.96 7.01 12.97
N ARG A 218 4.25 7.16 12.69
CA ARG A 218 5.13 8.13 13.38
C ARG A 218 4.67 9.57 13.15
N LEU A 219 4.27 9.91 11.93
CA LEU A 219 3.73 11.24 11.64
C LEU A 219 2.40 11.50 12.38
N PHE A 220 1.59 10.44 12.59
CA PHE A 220 0.36 10.55 13.36
C PHE A 220 0.61 10.69 14.88
N ALA A 221 1.67 10.08 15.40
CA ALA A 221 1.96 10.07 16.84
C ALA A 221 2.36 11.45 17.39
N HIS A 222 2.80 12.37 16.53
CA HIS A 222 3.14 13.74 16.93
C HIS A 222 1.90 14.62 17.14
N GLY A 223 0.71 14.04 17.13
CA GLY A 223 -0.55 14.67 17.46
C GLY A 223 -1.12 15.55 16.34
N PRO A 224 -2.39 15.93 16.51
CA PRO A 224 -3.13 16.71 15.51
C PRO A 224 -2.61 18.14 15.31
N SER A 225 -1.73 18.61 16.14
CA SER A 225 -1.30 20.02 16.15
C SER A 225 -0.19 20.36 15.15
N GLY A 226 0.22 19.39 14.33
CA GLY A 226 1.47 19.54 13.58
C GLY A 226 1.39 19.55 12.05
N LEU A 227 0.52 18.81 11.40
CA LEU A 227 0.58 18.62 9.96
C LEU A 227 -0.72 18.98 9.23
N ASP A 228 -0.58 19.65 8.09
CA ASP A 228 -1.69 20.04 7.23
C ASP A 228 -1.99 18.97 6.15
N LEU A 229 -0.94 18.25 5.74
CA LEU A 229 -0.97 17.25 4.69
C LEU A 229 0.20 16.27 4.88
N ILE A 230 -0.01 15.02 4.50
CA ILE A 230 1.06 14.03 4.37
C ILE A 230 1.23 13.70 2.90
N VAL A 231 2.48 13.59 2.47
CA VAL A 231 2.81 13.18 1.10
C VAL A 231 3.67 11.93 1.17
N VAL A 232 3.27 10.92 0.41
CA VAL A 232 4.05 9.67 0.26
C VAL A 232 4.64 9.69 -1.15
N VAL A 233 5.97 9.78 -1.23
CA VAL A 233 6.64 9.83 -2.53
C VAL A 233 7.59 8.66 -2.72
N ARG A 234 7.65 8.23 -3.98
CA ARG A 234 8.62 7.27 -4.47
C ARG A 234 9.35 7.87 -5.68
N GLY A 235 10.65 7.69 -5.76
CA GLY A 235 11.42 7.97 -6.97
C GLY A 235 11.15 6.95 -8.07
N GLY A 236 11.72 7.12 -9.23
CA GLY A 236 11.67 6.15 -10.32
C GLY A 236 12.11 4.76 -9.87
N GLY A 237 11.56 3.71 -10.47
CA GLY A 237 11.83 2.32 -10.15
C GLY A 237 11.00 1.38 -11.01
N SER A 238 11.18 0.07 -10.81
CA SER A 238 10.46 -0.97 -11.55
C SER A 238 8.97 -1.03 -11.16
N LYS A 239 8.14 -1.64 -12.02
CA LYS A 239 6.74 -1.96 -11.67
C LYS A 239 6.64 -2.82 -10.40
N ALA A 240 7.61 -3.70 -10.16
CA ALA A 240 7.68 -4.55 -8.98
C ALA A 240 7.69 -3.76 -7.66
N ASP A 241 8.30 -2.59 -7.66
CA ASP A 241 8.36 -1.73 -6.48
C ASP A 241 7.00 -1.10 -6.12
N LEU A 242 6.03 -1.09 -7.05
CA LEU A 242 4.68 -0.61 -6.81
C LEU A 242 3.88 -1.57 -5.93
N ALA A 243 4.19 -2.86 -5.95
CA ALA A 243 3.50 -3.88 -5.15
C ALA A 243 3.51 -3.57 -3.64
N ALA A 244 4.53 -2.84 -3.16
CA ALA A 244 4.58 -2.39 -1.77
C ALA A 244 3.40 -1.47 -1.40
N PHE A 245 2.86 -0.72 -2.36
CA PHE A 245 1.74 0.21 -2.18
C PHE A 245 0.37 -0.46 -2.37
N ASP A 246 0.34 -1.69 -2.88
CA ASP A 246 -0.85 -2.55 -2.88
C ASP A 246 -1.01 -3.31 -1.57
N ALA A 247 0.00 -3.28 -0.72
CA ALA A 247 -0.01 -3.99 0.54
C ALA A 247 -1.05 -3.40 1.52
N GLU A 248 -1.83 -4.28 2.12
CA GLU A 248 -2.87 -3.94 3.07
C GLU A 248 -2.43 -3.02 4.22
N PRO A 249 -1.24 -3.22 4.86
CA PRO A 249 -0.77 -2.33 5.92
C PRO A 249 -0.59 -0.89 5.48
N VAL A 250 -0.19 -0.67 4.21
CA VAL A 250 0.00 0.67 3.63
C VAL A 250 -1.35 1.29 3.31
N ALA A 251 -2.21 0.57 2.59
CA ALA A 251 -3.55 1.04 2.24
C ALA A 251 -4.35 1.45 3.49
N ARG A 252 -4.28 0.62 4.54
CA ARG A 252 -4.92 0.93 5.81
C ARG A 252 -4.30 2.11 6.55
N ALA A 253 -2.99 2.25 6.50
CA ALA A 253 -2.32 3.39 7.09
C ALA A 253 -2.68 4.70 6.39
N VAL A 254 -2.76 4.70 5.05
CA VAL A 254 -3.17 5.85 4.25
C VAL A 254 -4.63 6.19 4.52
N ALA A 255 -5.52 5.22 4.36
CA ALA A 255 -6.96 5.42 4.56
C ALA A 255 -7.31 5.85 5.97
N GLY A 256 -6.56 5.35 6.94
CA GLY A 256 -6.72 5.67 8.34
C GLY A 256 -6.01 6.92 8.79
N SER A 257 -5.29 7.60 7.92
CA SER A 257 -4.62 8.85 8.27
C SER A 257 -5.60 9.90 8.77
N PRO A 258 -5.22 10.60 9.81
CA PRO A 258 -5.95 11.74 10.36
C PRO A 258 -5.80 13.01 9.55
N VAL A 259 -4.87 13.03 8.64
CA VAL A 259 -4.55 14.16 7.77
C VAL A 259 -4.76 13.69 6.33
N PRO A 260 -5.14 14.56 5.40
CA PRO A 260 -5.14 14.20 3.99
C PRO A 260 -3.80 13.61 3.59
N VAL A 261 -3.82 12.52 2.83
CA VAL A 261 -2.61 11.89 2.29
C VAL A 261 -2.63 12.03 0.78
N TRP A 262 -1.57 12.57 0.24
CA TRP A 262 -1.30 12.57 -1.19
C TRP A 262 -0.23 11.54 -1.51
N THR A 263 -0.39 10.87 -2.62
CA THR A 263 0.60 9.91 -3.14
C THR A 263 1.24 10.47 -4.40
N GLY A 264 2.54 10.31 -4.52
CA GLY A 264 3.32 10.61 -5.72
C GLY A 264 4.28 9.45 -5.99
N ILE A 265 3.70 8.30 -6.35
CA ILE A 265 4.42 7.02 -6.37
C ILE A 265 5.04 6.76 -7.74
N GLY A 266 4.56 7.43 -8.78
CA GLY A 266 5.11 7.34 -10.14
C GLY A 266 4.61 6.11 -10.89
N HIS A 267 3.51 6.24 -11.63
CA HIS A 267 3.07 5.24 -12.60
C HIS A 267 2.29 5.89 -13.75
N THR A 268 2.34 5.26 -14.90
CA THR A 268 1.64 5.71 -16.11
C THR A 268 0.57 4.72 -16.58
N GLY A 269 0.03 3.86 -15.69
CA GLY A 269 -0.97 2.88 -16.12
C GLY A 269 -1.66 2.08 -15.01
N ASP A 270 -1.05 1.92 -13.85
CA ASP A 270 -1.59 1.08 -12.77
C ASP A 270 -1.70 1.87 -11.47
N GLU A 271 -2.91 2.23 -11.09
CA GLU A 271 -3.21 2.88 -9.82
C GLU A 271 -3.03 1.89 -8.67
N SER A 272 -2.18 2.18 -7.66
CA SER A 272 -2.01 1.32 -6.50
C SER A 272 -3.20 1.41 -5.53
N VAL A 273 -3.35 0.43 -4.63
CA VAL A 273 -4.40 0.49 -3.60
C VAL A 273 -4.19 1.69 -2.67
N ALA A 274 -2.93 2.08 -2.42
CA ALA A 274 -2.62 3.30 -1.67
C ALA A 274 -3.15 4.55 -2.37
N ASP A 275 -3.08 4.63 -3.72
CA ASP A 275 -3.64 5.73 -4.51
C ASP A 275 -5.16 5.76 -4.44
N VAL A 276 -5.80 4.58 -4.52
CA VAL A 276 -7.26 4.44 -4.43
C VAL A 276 -7.81 5.00 -3.11
N VAL A 277 -7.13 4.77 -2.00
CA VAL A 277 -7.57 5.23 -0.67
C VAL A 277 -7.03 6.61 -0.28
N ALA A 278 -6.08 7.16 -1.03
CA ALA A 278 -5.51 8.46 -0.76
C ALA A 278 -6.52 9.59 -0.97
N ASN A 279 -6.26 10.73 -0.37
CA ASN A 279 -6.98 11.97 -0.65
C ASN A 279 -6.81 12.39 -2.10
N ARG A 280 -5.58 12.28 -2.59
CA ARG A 280 -5.20 12.55 -3.98
C ARG A 280 -4.04 11.67 -4.42
N ALA A 281 -4.15 11.12 -5.61
CA ALA A 281 -3.06 10.47 -6.30
C ALA A 281 -2.47 11.42 -7.35
N CYS A 282 -1.17 11.65 -7.27
CA CYS A 282 -0.37 12.36 -8.27
C CYS A 282 0.49 11.35 -9.01
N ILE A 283 0.72 11.58 -10.29
CA ILE A 283 1.52 10.66 -11.11
C ILE A 283 2.98 10.64 -10.64
N THR A 284 3.52 11.79 -10.23
CA THR A 284 4.93 11.92 -9.86
C THR A 284 5.13 12.74 -8.58
N PRO A 285 6.26 12.57 -7.89
CA PRO A 285 6.65 13.44 -6.77
C PRO A 285 6.69 14.92 -7.16
N THR A 286 7.20 15.21 -8.35
CA THR A 286 7.26 16.57 -8.91
C THR A 286 5.87 17.18 -9.06
N GLU A 287 4.89 16.38 -9.53
CA GLU A 287 3.50 16.82 -9.67
C GLU A 287 2.88 17.14 -8.31
N CYS A 288 3.08 16.27 -7.30
CA CYS A 288 2.63 16.55 -5.94
C CYS A 288 3.17 17.89 -5.42
N GLY A 289 4.47 18.13 -5.59
CA GLY A 289 5.10 19.38 -5.19
C GLY A 289 4.53 20.58 -5.94
N ARG A 290 4.40 20.48 -7.25
CA ARG A 290 3.84 21.53 -8.09
C ARG A 290 2.40 21.88 -7.72
N GLU A 291 1.55 20.89 -7.48
CA GLU A 291 0.16 21.13 -7.09
C GLU A 291 0.03 21.78 -5.71
N LEU A 292 0.87 21.38 -4.75
CA LEU A 292 0.93 22.04 -3.46
C LEU A 292 1.32 23.50 -3.60
N VAL A 293 2.36 23.78 -4.35
CA VAL A 293 2.82 25.15 -4.63
C VAL A 293 1.71 25.94 -5.33
N GLN A 294 1.10 25.37 -6.36
CA GLN A 294 0.03 26.03 -7.11
C GLN A 294 -1.18 26.36 -6.22
N ARG A 295 -1.53 25.46 -5.29
CA ARG A 295 -2.63 25.68 -4.34
C ARG A 295 -2.35 26.90 -3.44
N VAL A 296 -1.17 26.93 -2.85
CA VAL A 296 -0.75 28.06 -2.00
C VAL A 296 -0.64 29.35 -2.81
N GLN A 297 -0.09 29.26 -4.02
CA GLN A 297 0.04 30.39 -4.93
C GLN A 297 -1.32 30.96 -5.33
N THR A 298 -2.27 30.10 -5.72
CA THR A 298 -3.63 30.52 -6.09
C THR A 298 -4.31 31.23 -4.92
N TRP A 299 -4.17 30.68 -3.71
CA TRP A 299 -4.70 31.33 -2.52
C TRP A 299 -4.01 32.68 -2.27
N TRP A 300 -2.68 32.74 -2.37
CA TRP A 300 -1.91 33.98 -2.21
C TRP A 300 -2.32 35.03 -3.21
N GLU A 301 -2.46 34.67 -4.47
CA GLU A 301 -2.89 35.57 -5.54
C GLU A 301 -4.29 36.12 -5.30
N SER A 302 -5.24 35.24 -4.94
CA SER A 302 -6.64 35.62 -4.76
C SER A 302 -6.89 36.36 -3.44
N SER A 303 -6.24 35.96 -2.35
CA SER A 303 -6.56 36.43 -1.01
C SER A 303 -5.65 37.58 -0.53
N VAL A 304 -4.46 37.70 -1.12
CA VAL A 304 -3.47 38.69 -0.69
C VAL A 304 -3.06 39.60 -1.84
N SER A 305 -2.52 39.04 -2.91
CA SER A 305 -1.87 39.83 -3.98
C SER A 305 -2.88 40.66 -4.77
N ALA A 306 -3.97 40.06 -5.22
CA ALA A 306 -4.98 40.79 -6.00
C ALA A 306 -5.72 41.85 -5.18
N PRO A 307 -6.15 41.61 -3.93
CA PRO A 307 -6.69 42.69 -3.09
C PRO A 307 -5.69 43.81 -2.81
N ALA A 308 -4.42 43.47 -2.56
CA ALA A 308 -3.37 44.44 -2.35
C ALA A 308 -3.12 45.29 -3.59
N ALA A 309 -3.05 44.68 -4.78
CA ALA A 309 -2.92 45.38 -6.05
C ALA A 309 -4.11 46.30 -6.34
N LEU A 310 -5.34 45.82 -6.06
CA LEU A 310 -6.56 46.61 -6.21
C LEU A 310 -6.54 47.83 -5.26
N LEU A 311 -6.13 47.65 -4.01
CA LEU A 311 -5.96 48.72 -3.05
C LEU A 311 -4.94 49.74 -3.51
N ALA A 312 -3.77 49.26 -3.95
CA ALA A 312 -2.71 50.13 -4.47
C ALA A 312 -3.18 50.92 -5.71
N ARG A 313 -3.89 50.27 -6.64
CA ARG A 313 -4.45 50.90 -7.83
C ARG A 313 -5.51 51.97 -7.45
N ARG A 314 -6.49 51.63 -6.61
CA ARG A 314 -7.52 52.57 -6.18
C ARG A 314 -6.94 53.77 -5.44
N SER A 315 -5.93 53.52 -4.58
CA SER A 315 -5.22 54.58 -3.89
C SER A 315 -4.52 55.52 -4.88
N ALA A 316 -3.83 54.95 -5.90
CA ALA A 316 -3.17 55.73 -6.95
C ALA A 316 -4.16 56.50 -7.82
N GLU A 317 -5.29 55.91 -8.20
CA GLU A 317 -6.37 56.52 -8.98
C GLU A 317 -7.01 57.69 -8.19
N THR A 318 -7.27 57.48 -6.88
CA THR A 318 -7.83 58.49 -6.00
C THR A 318 -6.84 59.66 -5.83
N LEU A 319 -5.57 59.37 -5.63
CA LEU A 319 -4.51 60.35 -5.56
C LEU A 319 -4.35 61.11 -6.86
N ALA A 320 -4.41 60.41 -8.01
CA ALA A 320 -4.33 61.04 -9.32
C ALA A 320 -5.55 61.91 -9.63
N SER A 321 -6.77 61.45 -9.19
CA SER A 321 -8.00 62.22 -9.30
C SER A 321 -7.93 63.49 -8.43
N SER A 322 -7.54 63.32 -7.16
CA SER A 322 -7.37 64.43 -6.22
C SER A 322 -6.32 65.44 -6.71
N ARG A 323 -5.21 64.97 -7.28
CA ARG A 323 -4.19 65.84 -7.88
C ARG A 323 -4.74 66.65 -9.05
N ARG A 324 -5.49 65.98 -9.97
CA ARG A 324 -6.12 66.67 -11.13
C ARG A 324 -7.14 67.72 -10.68
N GLU A 325 -7.98 67.36 -9.69
CA GLU A 325 -8.96 68.25 -9.11
C GLU A 325 -8.29 69.43 -8.39
N HIS A 326 -7.21 69.14 -7.69
CA HIS A 326 -6.38 70.15 -7.03
C HIS A 326 -5.73 71.10 -8.02
N ASP A 327 -5.14 70.56 -9.12
CA ASP A 327 -4.51 71.40 -10.15
C ASP A 327 -5.54 72.23 -10.93
N ALA A 328 -6.73 71.67 -11.16
CA ALA A 328 -7.84 72.40 -11.75
C ALA A 328 -8.38 73.50 -10.81
N ALA A 329 -8.47 73.18 -9.51
CA ALA A 329 -8.85 74.16 -8.49
C ALA A 329 -7.83 75.26 -8.36
N ARG A 330 -6.53 74.92 -8.37
CA ARG A 330 -5.41 75.89 -8.35
C ARG A 330 -5.40 76.78 -9.59
N ALA A 331 -5.66 76.19 -10.80
CA ALA A 331 -5.78 76.99 -12.02
C ALA A 331 -6.97 77.97 -11.96
N ARG A 332 -8.13 77.53 -11.39
CA ARG A 332 -9.27 78.46 -11.17
C ARG A 332 -8.96 79.51 -10.12
N LEU A 333 -8.24 79.11 -9.02
CA LEU A 333 -7.86 80.08 -7.97
C LEU A 333 -6.87 81.10 -8.46
N CYS A 334 -5.96 80.74 -9.34
CA CYS A 334 -5.08 81.70 -9.98
C CYS A 334 -5.84 82.71 -10.84
N ALA A 335 -6.99 82.32 -11.33
CA ALA A 335 -7.86 83.16 -12.16
C ALA A 335 -8.84 84.04 -11.32
N MET A 336 -9.23 83.60 -10.11
CA MET A 336 -10.26 84.24 -9.30
C MET A 336 -9.74 84.90 -8.02
N ALA A 337 -8.62 85.54 -8.04
CA ALA A 337 -8.10 86.37 -6.92
C ALA A 337 -8.11 85.67 -5.53
N ARG A 338 -6.96 85.58 -5.03
CA ARG A 338 -6.39 85.19 -3.73
C ARG A 338 -7.27 84.88 -2.49
N HIS A 339 -8.54 85.08 -2.54
CA HIS A 339 -9.48 84.86 -1.39
C HIS A 339 -9.83 83.45 -1.05
N LEU A 340 -9.60 82.47 -1.94
CA LEU A 340 -9.99 81.09 -1.72
C LEU A 340 -8.80 80.18 -1.32
N LEU A 341 -7.61 80.65 -1.34
CA LEU A 341 -6.37 79.88 -1.09
C LEU A 341 -6.34 79.23 0.31
N ASP A 342 -6.77 79.92 1.33
CA ASP A 342 -6.71 79.40 2.68
C ASP A 342 -7.79 78.30 2.93
N ARG A 343 -8.94 78.40 2.35
CA ARG A 343 -10.00 77.39 2.42
C ARG A 343 -9.56 76.09 1.70
N GLN A 344 -8.90 76.20 0.60
CA GLN A 344 -8.42 75.04 -0.16
C GLN A 344 -7.27 74.30 0.50
N ARG A 345 -6.38 75.06 1.19
CA ARG A 345 -5.26 74.52 1.97
C ARG A 345 -5.76 73.59 3.11
N GLU A 346 -6.82 73.98 3.80
CA GLU A 346 -7.45 73.18 4.86
C GLU A 346 -8.13 71.91 4.31
N HIS A 347 -8.69 72.01 3.09
CA HIS A 347 -9.31 70.86 2.45
C HIS A 347 -8.32 69.76 2.06
N VAL A 348 -7.18 70.12 1.52
CA VAL A 348 -6.10 69.19 1.14
C VAL A 348 -5.51 68.50 2.39
N ILE A 349 -5.32 69.27 3.48
CA ILE A 349 -4.82 68.71 4.74
C ILE A 349 -5.80 67.65 5.33
N ARG A 350 -7.11 67.93 5.27
CA ARG A 350 -8.15 66.99 5.73
C ARG A 350 -8.24 65.72 4.90
N CYS A 351 -8.08 65.81 3.56
CA CYS A 351 -8.04 64.64 2.68
C CYS A 351 -6.84 63.75 2.94
N GLY A 352 -5.66 64.36 3.12
CA GLY A 352 -4.45 63.63 3.48
C GLY A 352 -4.51 62.91 4.84
N ALA A 353 -5.10 63.61 5.85
CA ALA A 353 -5.32 63.03 7.17
C ALA A 353 -6.34 61.85 7.16
N THR A 354 -7.30 61.93 6.24
CA THR A 354 -8.30 60.86 6.06
C THR A 354 -7.69 59.66 5.35
N ILE A 355 -6.88 59.91 4.32
CA ILE A 355 -6.15 58.84 3.60
C ILE A 355 -5.12 58.17 4.54
N GLY A 356 -4.37 58.97 5.31
CA GLY A 356 -3.40 58.44 6.29
C GLY A 356 -4.03 57.59 7.40
N ARG A 357 -5.31 57.83 7.75
CA ARG A 357 -6.06 57.05 8.74
C ARG A 357 -6.73 55.78 8.16
N SER A 358 -7.14 55.82 6.91
CA SER A 358 -7.87 54.69 6.30
C SER A 358 -6.92 53.59 5.75
N ALA A 359 -5.79 53.96 5.19
CA ALA A 359 -4.85 53.01 4.62
C ALA A 359 -4.27 52.02 5.66
N PRO A 360 -3.82 52.42 6.86
CA PRO A 360 -3.37 51.48 7.88
C PRO A 360 -4.48 50.53 8.33
N ARG A 361 -5.72 51.03 8.49
CA ARG A 361 -6.87 50.20 8.90
C ARG A 361 -7.19 49.10 7.89
N LEU A 362 -7.17 49.41 6.61
CA LEU A 362 -7.44 48.43 5.54
C LEU A 362 -6.36 47.33 5.49
N VAL A 363 -5.10 47.73 5.71
CA VAL A 363 -3.98 46.77 5.81
C VAL A 363 -4.13 45.91 7.06
N ASP A 364 -4.48 46.48 8.20
CA ASP A 364 -4.68 45.74 9.45
C ASP A 364 -5.89 44.78 9.36
N GLU A 365 -6.98 45.21 8.71
CA GLU A 365 -8.13 44.33 8.49
C GLU A 365 -7.80 43.14 7.55
N ALA A 366 -7.06 43.42 6.47
CA ALA A 366 -6.60 42.35 5.55
C ALA A 366 -5.65 41.39 6.28
N TRP A 367 -4.67 41.92 7.03
CA TRP A 367 -3.75 41.13 7.83
C TRP A 367 -4.48 40.27 8.88
N SER A 368 -5.41 40.88 9.61
CA SER A 368 -6.23 40.17 10.60
C SER A 368 -7.08 39.08 9.98
N SER A 369 -7.55 39.27 8.75
CA SER A 369 -8.29 38.23 8.01
C SER A 369 -7.38 37.02 7.66
N ILE A 370 -6.12 37.31 7.25
CA ILE A 370 -5.12 36.26 6.95
C ILE A 370 -4.79 35.47 8.21
N VAL A 371 -4.51 36.16 9.31
CA VAL A 371 -4.19 35.51 10.60
C VAL A 371 -5.34 34.64 11.09
N ARG A 372 -6.58 35.16 11.02
CA ARG A 372 -7.79 34.36 11.40
C ARG A 372 -7.99 33.13 10.51
N ARG A 373 -7.70 33.23 9.20
CA ARG A 373 -7.79 32.08 8.28
C ARG A 373 -6.68 31.05 8.59
N GLY A 374 -5.45 31.53 8.83
CA GLY A 374 -4.33 30.71 9.24
C GLY A 374 -4.59 29.93 10.54
N ALA A 375 -5.17 30.60 11.54
CA ALA A 375 -5.52 29.98 12.81
C ALA A 375 -6.59 28.87 12.69
N ARG A 376 -7.41 28.89 11.62
CA ARG A 376 -8.41 27.84 11.37
C ARG A 376 -7.83 26.60 10.71
N VAL A 377 -6.64 26.72 10.11
CA VAL A 377 -6.00 25.59 9.40
C VAL A 377 -5.59 24.50 10.37
N ALA A 378 -5.00 24.87 11.50
CA ALA A 378 -4.53 23.92 12.51
C ALA A 378 -5.68 23.06 13.07
N PRO A 379 -6.79 23.64 13.61
CA PRO A 379 -7.88 22.83 14.15
C PRO A 379 -8.58 21.95 13.11
N LEU A 380 -8.64 22.43 11.85
CA LEU A 380 -9.21 21.62 10.76
C LEU A 380 -8.31 20.44 10.38
N ALA A 381 -6.99 20.64 10.41
CA ALA A 381 -6.01 19.58 10.23
C ALA A 381 -6.10 18.55 11.38
N GLU A 382 -6.20 19.02 12.62
CA GLU A 382 -6.32 18.18 13.83
C GLU A 382 -7.56 17.29 13.80
N ALA A 383 -8.73 17.85 13.56
CA ALA A 383 -9.98 17.09 13.46
C ALA A 383 -9.92 16.03 12.32
N ARG A 384 -9.16 16.33 11.29
CA ARG A 384 -8.98 15.45 10.16
C ARG A 384 -8.04 14.27 10.45
N VAL A 385 -7.01 14.52 11.28
CA VAL A 385 -6.09 13.54 11.82
C VAL A 385 -6.86 12.52 12.67
N GLU A 386 -7.63 12.97 13.65
CA GLU A 386 -8.40 12.14 14.57
C GLU A 386 -9.42 11.24 13.85
N HIS A 387 -10.21 11.81 12.92
CA HIS A 387 -11.18 11.04 12.15
C HIS A 387 -10.56 9.91 11.32
N SER A 388 -9.33 10.05 10.89
CA SER A 388 -8.64 9.05 10.08
C SER A 388 -7.93 7.97 10.91
N GLN A 389 -7.56 8.26 12.17
CA GLN A 389 -7.09 7.24 13.13
C GLN A 389 -8.21 6.26 13.50
N ASP A 390 -9.41 6.76 13.75
CA ASP A 390 -10.58 5.94 14.09
C ASP A 390 -10.90 4.93 12.98
N ARG A 391 -10.75 5.35 11.74
CA ARG A 391 -10.98 4.50 10.58
C ARG A 391 -9.93 3.40 10.43
N LEU A 392 -8.65 3.66 10.76
CA LEU A 392 -7.59 2.63 10.80
C LEU A 392 -7.92 1.52 11.80
N VAL A 393 -8.44 1.90 12.97
CA VAL A 393 -8.82 0.94 14.00
C VAL A 393 -9.95 0.04 13.52
N ALA A 394 -10.96 0.62 12.86
CA ALA A 394 -12.07 -0.13 12.28
C ALA A 394 -11.61 -1.12 11.21
N TRP A 395 -10.66 -0.72 10.37
CA TRP A 395 -10.09 -1.59 9.35
C TRP A 395 -9.30 -2.77 9.87
N ARG A 396 -8.49 -2.52 10.90
CA ARG A 396 -7.77 -3.61 11.59
C ARG A 396 -8.73 -4.67 12.14
N ARG A 397 -9.89 -4.26 12.68
CA ARG A 397 -10.90 -5.19 13.20
C ARG A 397 -11.54 -6.04 12.10
N LEU A 398 -11.77 -5.44 10.94
CA LEU A 398 -12.40 -6.17 9.82
C LEU A 398 -11.44 -7.17 9.17
N LEU A 399 -10.16 -6.83 9.04
CA LEU A 399 -9.10 -7.75 8.57
C LEU A 399 -9.02 -9.02 9.42
N ALA A 400 -9.07 -8.84 10.74
CA ALA A 400 -9.04 -9.97 11.66
C ALA A 400 -10.27 -10.91 11.50
N ALA A 401 -11.36 -10.42 10.88
CA ALA A 401 -12.54 -11.24 10.60
C ALA A 401 -12.40 -12.11 9.33
N TYR A 402 -11.46 -11.75 8.43
CA TYR A 402 -11.17 -12.53 7.20
C TYR A 402 -9.97 -13.47 7.34
N ASP A 403 -9.41 -13.55 8.55
CA ASP A 403 -8.35 -14.50 8.85
C ASP A 403 -8.86 -15.94 8.67
N VAL A 404 -8.20 -16.64 7.78
CA VAL A 404 -8.57 -18.02 7.44
C VAL A 404 -8.53 -18.94 8.66
N GLU A 405 -7.57 -18.70 9.59
CA GLU A 405 -7.48 -19.49 10.82
C GLU A 405 -8.72 -19.33 11.69
N ARG A 406 -9.22 -18.10 11.84
CA ARG A 406 -10.47 -17.85 12.56
C ARG A 406 -11.72 -18.44 11.88
N GLN A 407 -11.70 -18.59 10.56
CA GLN A 407 -12.80 -19.27 9.88
C GLN A 407 -12.76 -20.76 10.15
N LEU A 408 -11.59 -21.36 10.19
CA LEU A 408 -11.42 -22.77 10.54
C LEU A 408 -11.85 -23.04 12.00
N GLU A 409 -11.49 -22.16 12.93
CA GLU A 409 -11.94 -22.23 14.33
C GLU A 409 -13.47 -22.13 14.49
N ARG A 410 -14.17 -21.47 13.56
CA ARG A 410 -15.63 -21.37 13.51
C ARG A 410 -16.30 -22.61 12.95
N GLY A 411 -15.52 -23.63 12.57
CA GLY A 411 -16.02 -24.90 12.07
C GLY A 411 -16.09 -24.98 10.55
N TYR A 412 -15.62 -23.99 9.82
CA TYR A 412 -15.41 -24.15 8.37
C TYR A 412 -14.22 -25.06 8.13
N THR A 413 -14.25 -25.75 7.03
CA THR A 413 -13.17 -26.65 6.62
C THR A 413 -12.72 -26.30 5.22
N LEU A 414 -11.46 -26.56 4.92
CA LEU A 414 -10.89 -26.37 3.60
C LEU A 414 -10.49 -27.73 3.04
N THR A 415 -11.17 -28.15 1.99
CA THR A 415 -10.87 -29.42 1.33
C THR A 415 -9.93 -29.19 0.16
N LEU A 416 -8.86 -29.94 0.13
CA LEU A 416 -7.78 -29.89 -0.86
C LEU A 416 -7.73 -31.22 -1.61
N ASP A 417 -7.32 -31.18 -2.84
CA ASP A 417 -6.99 -32.37 -3.62
C ASP A 417 -5.58 -32.90 -3.28
N GLU A 418 -5.18 -33.96 -3.93
CA GLU A 418 -3.85 -34.58 -3.78
C GLU A 418 -2.67 -33.69 -4.21
N HIS A 419 -2.96 -32.58 -4.87
CA HIS A 419 -1.97 -31.59 -5.33
C HIS A 419 -1.97 -30.31 -4.48
N GLY A 420 -2.82 -30.24 -3.46
CA GLY A 420 -2.92 -29.10 -2.56
C GLY A 420 -3.82 -27.96 -3.05
N HIS A 421 -4.60 -28.17 -4.11
CA HIS A 421 -5.55 -27.18 -4.58
C HIS A 421 -6.87 -27.28 -3.83
N VAL A 422 -7.50 -26.13 -3.61
CA VAL A 422 -8.81 -26.06 -2.96
C VAL A 422 -9.87 -26.61 -3.89
N VAL A 423 -10.54 -27.67 -3.46
CA VAL A 423 -11.71 -28.22 -4.13
C VAL A 423 -12.91 -27.32 -3.87
N ARG A 424 -13.42 -26.69 -4.91
CA ARG A 424 -14.57 -25.78 -4.81
C ARG A 424 -15.88 -26.41 -5.23
N HIS A 425 -15.81 -27.38 -6.11
CA HIS A 425 -16.99 -28.02 -6.68
C HIS A 425 -16.85 -29.52 -6.66
N ALA A 426 -17.93 -30.22 -6.33
CA ALA A 426 -17.94 -31.67 -6.23
C ALA A 426 -17.56 -32.40 -7.54
N HIS A 427 -17.78 -31.78 -8.69
CA HIS A 427 -17.43 -32.35 -9.99
C HIS A 427 -15.92 -32.36 -10.28
N GLU A 428 -15.13 -31.62 -9.51
CA GLU A 428 -13.66 -31.57 -9.62
C GLU A 428 -13.03 -32.85 -9.06
N VAL A 429 -13.80 -33.64 -8.34
CA VAL A 429 -13.32 -34.82 -7.62
C VAL A 429 -13.88 -36.09 -8.25
N GLY A 430 -13.02 -36.85 -8.93
CA GLY A 430 -13.37 -38.19 -9.45
C GLY A 430 -13.33 -39.24 -8.35
N PRO A 431 -14.04 -40.39 -8.56
CA PRO A 431 -14.00 -41.49 -7.60
C PRO A 431 -12.58 -42.04 -7.44
N GLY A 432 -12.22 -42.36 -6.22
CA GLY A 432 -10.89 -42.87 -5.86
C GLY A 432 -9.83 -41.79 -5.59
N ARG A 433 -10.12 -40.53 -5.81
CA ARG A 433 -9.17 -39.44 -5.47
C ARG A 433 -9.07 -39.21 -3.97
N ARG A 434 -7.86 -38.97 -3.52
CA ARG A 434 -7.58 -38.61 -2.14
C ARG A 434 -7.83 -37.12 -1.95
N LEU A 435 -8.55 -36.83 -0.90
CA LEU A 435 -8.82 -35.48 -0.46
C LEU A 435 -8.25 -35.31 0.94
N VAL A 436 -7.78 -34.10 1.21
CA VAL A 436 -7.33 -33.69 2.54
C VAL A 436 -8.18 -32.51 2.97
N THR A 437 -8.97 -32.73 4.00
CA THR A 437 -9.78 -31.65 4.58
C THR A 437 -9.07 -31.09 5.79
N ARG A 438 -8.78 -29.81 5.75
CA ARG A 438 -8.18 -29.07 6.84
C ARG A 438 -9.25 -28.55 7.78
N PHE A 439 -9.04 -28.81 9.05
CA PHE A 439 -9.75 -28.26 10.18
C PHE A 439 -8.86 -27.27 10.94
N ALA A 440 -9.37 -26.65 11.96
CA ALA A 440 -8.60 -25.75 12.81
C ALA A 440 -7.43 -26.45 13.52
N ASP A 441 -7.59 -27.72 13.87
CA ASP A 441 -6.67 -28.50 14.69
C ASP A 441 -5.93 -29.61 13.93
N GLY A 442 -6.12 -29.72 12.64
CA GLY A 442 -5.45 -30.77 11.86
C GLY A 442 -6.06 -31.03 10.48
N TYR A 443 -5.70 -32.18 9.96
CA TYR A 443 -6.12 -32.62 8.63
C TYR A 443 -6.76 -33.99 8.71
N VAL A 444 -7.78 -34.22 7.89
CA VAL A 444 -8.39 -35.54 7.68
C VAL A 444 -8.24 -35.91 6.21
N GLY A 445 -7.56 -37.01 5.99
CA GLY A 445 -7.51 -37.61 4.66
C GLY A 445 -8.78 -38.44 4.41
N SER A 446 -9.37 -38.24 3.26
CA SER A 446 -10.49 -39.02 2.78
C SER A 446 -10.27 -39.46 1.33
N VAL A 447 -10.99 -40.43 0.90
CA VAL A 447 -11.00 -40.87 -0.50
C VAL A 447 -12.42 -40.68 -1.01
N ALA A 448 -12.55 -40.02 -2.13
CA ALA A 448 -13.84 -39.83 -2.74
C ALA A 448 -14.33 -41.17 -3.30
N ASP A 449 -15.44 -41.64 -2.85
CA ASP A 449 -16.09 -42.90 -3.33
C ASP A 449 -16.98 -42.67 -4.55
N GLY A 450 -17.20 -41.42 -4.93
CA GLY A 450 -17.91 -40.99 -6.12
C GLY A 450 -18.51 -39.61 -5.93
N THR A 451 -18.66 -38.88 -7.01
CA THR A 451 -19.50 -37.68 -7.00
C THR A 451 -20.95 -38.14 -7.00
N GLY A 452 -21.56 -38.22 -5.81
CA GLY A 452 -22.98 -38.42 -5.71
C GLY A 452 -23.71 -37.26 -6.37
N GLY A 453 -24.13 -37.46 -7.60
CA GLY A 453 -25.00 -36.51 -8.26
C GLY A 453 -26.24 -36.31 -7.40
N THR A 454 -26.53 -35.08 -7.01
CA THR A 454 -27.84 -34.61 -6.55
C THR A 454 -28.48 -35.21 -5.30
N GLY A 455 -27.73 -35.94 -4.44
CA GLY A 455 -28.24 -36.39 -3.13
C GLY A 455 -28.20 -35.35 -2.01
N GLY A 456 -27.49 -34.25 -2.20
CA GLY A 456 -27.34 -33.21 -1.19
C GLY A 456 -28.50 -32.23 -1.10
N THR A 457 -29.41 -32.24 -2.06
CA THR A 457 -30.58 -31.34 -2.05
C THR A 457 -31.68 -31.76 -1.10
N ASP A 458 -31.75 -33.05 -0.75
CA ASP A 458 -32.80 -33.55 0.17
C ASP A 458 -32.53 -33.23 1.64
N VAL A 459 -31.26 -33.14 2.05
CA VAL A 459 -30.92 -32.75 3.43
C VAL A 459 -31.11 -31.23 3.61
N ALA A 460 -30.69 -30.46 2.64
CA ALA A 460 -30.88 -29.01 2.67
C ALA A 460 -32.36 -28.61 2.55
N ARG A 461 -33.16 -29.39 1.84
CA ARG A 461 -34.60 -29.18 1.71
C ARG A 461 -35.36 -29.59 2.98
N ARG A 462 -34.93 -30.64 3.67
CA ARG A 462 -35.50 -31.00 5.00
C ARG A 462 -35.17 -29.98 6.07
N ASP A 463 -33.97 -29.41 6.07
CA ASP A 463 -33.59 -28.36 7.00
C ASP A 463 -34.29 -27.03 6.70
N ALA A 464 -34.54 -26.71 5.44
CA ALA A 464 -35.31 -25.53 5.03
C ALA A 464 -36.80 -25.68 5.37
N GLU A 465 -37.39 -26.85 5.19
CA GLU A 465 -38.78 -27.16 5.57
C GLU A 465 -38.95 -27.20 7.11
N ALA A 466 -37.93 -27.68 7.84
CA ALA A 466 -37.93 -27.65 9.30
C ALA A 466 -37.81 -26.21 9.86
N ARG A 467 -37.06 -25.35 9.20
CA ARG A 467 -36.99 -23.94 9.57
C ARG A 467 -38.22 -23.12 9.19
N ALA A 468 -38.88 -23.46 8.09
CA ALA A 468 -40.13 -22.80 7.71
C ALA A 468 -41.27 -23.17 8.69
N ARG A 469 -41.34 -24.39 9.23
CA ARG A 469 -42.30 -24.78 10.25
C ARG A 469 -42.01 -24.27 11.66
N GLY A 470 -40.76 -23.85 11.92
CA GLY A 470 -40.36 -23.23 13.19
C GLY A 470 -40.73 -21.76 13.33
N ASN A 471 -40.87 -21.08 12.19
CA ASN A 471 -41.14 -19.63 12.21
C ASN A 471 -42.64 -19.27 12.26
N GLU A 472 -43.52 -20.24 11.98
CA GLU A 472 -44.99 -20.03 12.12
C GLU A 472 -45.53 -20.21 13.57
N ARG A 473 -44.64 -20.54 14.53
CA ARG A 473 -45.04 -20.70 15.95
C ARG A 473 -44.60 -19.57 16.88
N VAL A 474 -44.07 -18.49 16.36
CA VAL A 474 -43.62 -17.32 17.17
C VAL A 474 -44.47 -16.07 16.89
N GLU A 475 -45.40 -16.10 15.93
CA GLU A 475 -46.34 -14.99 15.67
C GLU A 475 -47.83 -15.43 15.86
N ALA A 476 -48.11 -16.14 16.97
CA ALA A 476 -49.50 -16.30 17.43
C ALA A 476 -49.55 -16.12 18.96
#